data_d9c42c501afeacf807c74f3e297269d1
#
_entry.id   d9c42c501afeacf807c74f3e297269d1
#
_cell.length_a   1.000
_cell.length_b   1.000
_cell.length_c   1.000
_cell.angle_alpha   90.00
_cell.angle_beta   90.00
_cell.angle_gamma   90.00
#
_symmetry.space_group_name_H-M   'P 1'
#
loop_
_entity.id
_entity.type
_entity.pdbx_description
1 polymer ?
#
loop_
_entity_poly.entity_id
_entity_poly.type
_entity_poly.pdbx_seq_one_letter_code
_entity_poly.pdbx_strand_id
1 'polypeptide(L)'
;MPIVDILEEVEKLKIDLENLSVKDLEAEMRAGSDLLLIDIREVQELVDLGTIPGSHHVPRGMIEFWASPTSPYYRDYFTEGKRIVVFCAGGGRSALAARDLKAMGFGRVGHLEPGFNGWVKEGGGVEDFAATSRWVRRAEQYE
;
A
#
# COMPACT_ATOMS: atom_id res chain seq x y z
N MET A 1 -8.05 17.51 25.76
CA MET A 1 -7.11 17.49 24.62
C MET A 1 -7.86 17.81 23.33
N PRO A 2 -7.39 18.78 22.55
CA PRO A 2 -7.99 18.97 21.25
C PRO A 2 -7.74 17.75 20.36
N ILE A 3 -8.65 17.50 19.44
CA ILE A 3 -8.48 16.44 18.46
C ILE A 3 -7.34 16.82 17.52
N VAL A 4 -6.46 15.87 17.23
CA VAL A 4 -5.31 16.13 16.37
C VAL A 4 -5.72 16.52 14.95
N ASP A 5 -4.93 17.38 14.33
CA ASP A 5 -5.01 17.64 12.91
C ASP A 5 -4.25 16.50 12.21
N ILE A 6 -4.99 15.58 11.58
CA ILE A 6 -4.37 14.38 11.01
C ILE A 6 -3.43 14.71 9.86
N LEU A 7 -3.71 15.76 9.08
CA LEU A 7 -2.81 16.13 7.99
C LEU A 7 -1.48 16.64 8.52
N GLU A 8 -1.50 17.42 9.59
CA GLU A 8 -0.29 17.88 10.26
C GLU A 8 0.49 16.71 10.87
N GLU A 9 -0.20 15.76 11.51
CA GLU A 9 0.44 14.56 12.05
C GLU A 9 1.11 13.73 10.97
N VAL A 10 0.47 13.56 9.82
CA VAL A 10 1.03 12.83 8.69
C VAL A 10 2.33 13.50 8.21
N GLU A 11 2.34 14.83 8.09
CA GLU A 11 3.56 15.54 7.67
C GLU A 11 4.71 15.34 8.68
N LYS A 12 4.40 15.30 9.97
CA LYS A 12 5.40 15.01 11.01
C LYS A 12 5.93 13.59 10.90
N LEU A 13 5.03 12.62 10.66
CA LEU A 13 5.42 11.21 10.50
C LEU A 13 6.37 11.01 9.32
N LYS A 14 6.15 11.73 8.24
CA LYS A 14 6.97 11.58 7.02
C LYS A 14 8.44 11.92 7.24
N ILE A 15 8.77 12.71 8.24
CA ILE A 15 10.17 13.06 8.56
C ILE A 15 10.99 11.81 8.86
N ASP A 16 10.39 10.82 9.52
CA ASP A 16 11.07 9.59 9.92
C ASP A 16 10.76 8.40 9.01
N LEU A 17 10.07 8.64 7.91
CA LEU A 17 9.71 7.59 6.96
C LEU A 17 10.55 7.68 5.69
N GLU A 18 10.65 6.56 5.00
CA GLU A 18 11.18 6.53 3.65
C GLU A 18 10.06 6.90 2.68
N ASN A 19 10.18 8.06 2.07
CA ASN A 19 9.19 8.61 1.15
C ASN A 19 9.68 8.41 -0.27
N LEU A 20 9.10 7.44 -0.98
CA LEU A 20 9.49 7.13 -2.36
C LEU A 20 8.74 8.04 -3.34
N SER A 21 9.46 8.54 -4.33
CA SER A 21 8.85 9.12 -5.51
C SER A 21 8.38 8.01 -6.45
N VAL A 22 7.63 8.37 -7.50
CA VAL A 22 7.24 7.41 -8.53
C VAL A 22 8.49 6.80 -9.20
N LYS A 23 9.50 7.61 -9.49
CA LYS A 23 10.77 7.13 -10.07
C LYS A 23 11.50 6.17 -9.16
N ASP A 24 11.51 6.44 -7.85
CA ASP A 24 12.14 5.55 -6.87
C ASP A 24 11.45 4.18 -6.89
N LEU A 25 10.13 4.15 -6.89
CA LEU A 25 9.39 2.90 -6.93
C LEU A 25 9.60 2.15 -8.24
N GLU A 26 9.56 2.84 -9.37
CA GLU A 26 9.82 2.23 -10.66
C GLU A 26 11.20 1.57 -10.71
N ALA A 27 12.21 2.22 -10.14
CA ALA A 27 13.56 1.69 -10.07
C ALA A 27 13.62 0.40 -9.26
N GLU A 28 12.94 0.35 -8.11
CA GLU A 28 12.87 -0.85 -7.29
C GLU A 28 12.15 -1.99 -8.01
N MET A 29 11.06 -1.68 -8.69
CA MET A 29 10.30 -2.68 -9.46
C MET A 29 11.15 -3.27 -10.59
N ARG A 30 11.91 -2.42 -11.29
CA ARG A 30 12.81 -2.88 -12.38
C ARG A 30 13.98 -3.71 -11.88
N ALA A 31 14.46 -3.42 -10.69
CA ALA A 31 15.59 -4.15 -10.11
C ALA A 31 15.26 -5.62 -9.82
N GLY A 32 13.99 -6.01 -9.89
CA GLY A 32 13.56 -7.37 -9.64
C GLY A 32 13.85 -7.85 -8.23
N SER A 33 13.94 -6.93 -7.29
CA SER A 33 14.25 -7.23 -5.91
C SER A 33 13.08 -7.89 -5.18
N ASP A 34 13.32 -8.27 -3.94
CA ASP A 34 12.34 -8.91 -3.05
C ASP A 34 11.32 -7.87 -2.54
N LEU A 35 10.67 -7.20 -3.46
CA LEU A 35 9.72 -6.14 -3.16
C LEU A 35 8.30 -6.67 -2.96
N LEU A 36 7.73 -6.38 -1.79
CA LEU A 36 6.31 -6.55 -1.52
C LEU A 36 5.64 -5.18 -1.64
N LEU A 37 4.93 -4.97 -2.72
CA LEU A 37 4.20 -3.73 -2.98
C LEU A 37 2.75 -3.92 -2.57
N ILE A 38 2.25 -3.04 -1.70
CA ILE A 38 0.93 -3.20 -1.09
C ILE A 38 0.06 -1.97 -1.32
N ASP A 39 -1.11 -2.21 -1.91
CA ASP A 39 -2.18 -1.21 -2.00
C ASP A 39 -3.05 -1.34 -0.76
N ILE A 40 -3.09 -0.28 0.05
CA ILE A 40 -3.83 -0.30 1.33
C ILE A 40 -5.17 0.43 1.25
N ARG A 41 -5.58 0.86 0.05
CA ARG A 41 -6.85 1.59 -0.13
C ARG A 41 -8.05 0.69 0.12
N GLU A 42 -9.22 1.30 0.18
CA GLU A 42 -10.47 0.57 0.24
C GLU A 42 -10.71 -0.15 -1.09
N VAL A 43 -11.33 -1.33 -1.04
CA VAL A 43 -11.53 -2.16 -2.24
C VAL A 43 -12.28 -1.42 -3.35
N GLN A 44 -13.20 -0.53 -2.99
CA GLN A 44 -13.95 0.24 -3.97
C GLN A 44 -13.05 1.14 -4.82
N GLU A 45 -11.99 1.70 -4.21
CA GLU A 45 -11.03 2.51 -4.96
C GLU A 45 -10.29 1.68 -6.01
N LEU A 46 -9.91 0.45 -5.66
CA LEU A 46 -9.26 -0.46 -6.63
C LEU A 46 -10.21 -0.86 -7.75
N VAL A 47 -11.46 -1.14 -7.42
CA VAL A 47 -12.47 -1.52 -8.41
C VAL A 47 -12.72 -0.38 -9.41
N ASP A 48 -12.85 0.83 -8.89
CA ASP A 48 -13.18 1.99 -9.72
C ASP A 48 -11.99 2.54 -10.51
N LEU A 49 -10.80 2.51 -9.93
CA LEU A 49 -9.64 3.21 -10.46
C LEU A 49 -8.48 2.30 -10.88
N GLY A 50 -8.55 1.02 -10.53
CA GLY A 50 -7.46 0.09 -10.76
C GLY A 50 -6.39 0.17 -9.68
N THR A 51 -5.28 -0.53 -9.89
CA THR A 51 -4.17 -0.60 -8.96
C THR A 51 -2.84 -0.70 -9.73
N ILE A 52 -1.74 -0.63 -9.00
CA ILE A 52 -0.41 -0.80 -9.62
C ILE A 52 -0.19 -2.29 -9.89
N PRO A 53 0.18 -2.68 -11.12
CA PRO A 53 0.46 -4.08 -11.44
C PRO A 53 1.51 -4.69 -10.51
N GLY A 54 1.27 -5.92 -10.07
CA GLY A 54 2.17 -6.61 -9.15
C GLY A 54 1.96 -6.29 -7.68
N SER A 55 1.05 -5.36 -7.36
CA SER A 55 0.74 -5.07 -5.96
C SER A 55 -0.22 -6.10 -5.37
N HIS A 56 -0.13 -6.26 -4.04
CA HIS A 56 -1.10 -7.03 -3.27
C HIS A 56 -2.06 -6.04 -2.60
N HIS A 57 -3.35 -6.37 -2.61
CA HIS A 57 -4.32 -5.56 -1.87
C HIS A 57 -4.39 -6.04 -0.42
N VAL A 58 -4.00 -5.18 0.50
CA VAL A 58 -4.15 -5.39 1.94
C VAL A 58 -4.79 -4.14 2.51
N PRO A 59 -6.11 -4.14 2.73
CA PRO A 59 -6.78 -2.92 3.18
C PRO A 59 -6.21 -2.43 4.51
N ARG A 60 -6.15 -1.11 4.67
CA ARG A 60 -5.54 -0.49 5.84
C ARG A 60 -6.02 -1.09 7.16
N GLY A 61 -7.31 -1.40 7.23
CA GLY A 61 -7.92 -1.95 8.45
C GLY A 61 -7.45 -3.36 8.80
N MET A 62 -6.83 -4.08 7.88
CA MET A 62 -6.41 -5.47 8.08
C MET A 62 -4.90 -5.65 8.11
N ILE A 63 -4.13 -4.60 7.83
CA ILE A 63 -2.68 -4.80 7.58
C ILE A 63 -1.95 -5.41 8.77
N GLU A 64 -2.23 -4.95 9.98
CA GLU A 64 -1.56 -5.49 11.18
C GLU A 64 -1.91 -6.97 11.39
N PHE A 65 -3.17 -7.33 11.13
CA PHE A 65 -3.63 -8.70 11.32
C PHE A 65 -3.08 -9.64 10.25
N TRP A 66 -2.91 -9.17 9.03
CA TRP A 66 -2.37 -9.97 7.93
C TRP A 66 -0.85 -10.07 7.98
N ALA A 67 -0.19 -9.12 8.65
CA ALA A 67 1.26 -9.07 8.74
C ALA A 67 1.84 -9.78 9.97
N SER A 68 1.01 -10.09 10.95
CA SER A 68 1.47 -10.71 12.21
C SER A 68 1.51 -12.24 12.10
N PRO A 69 2.69 -12.87 12.28
CA PRO A 69 2.82 -14.33 12.14
C PRO A 69 1.96 -15.15 13.11
N THR A 70 1.55 -14.57 14.23
CA THR A 70 0.74 -15.28 15.23
C THR A 70 -0.76 -15.02 15.06
N SER A 71 -1.14 -14.17 14.09
CA SER A 71 -2.54 -13.90 13.80
C SER A 71 -3.16 -15.05 13.00
N PRO A 72 -4.44 -15.42 13.26
CA PRO A 72 -5.13 -16.41 12.41
C PRO A 72 -5.35 -15.92 10.98
N TYR A 73 -5.16 -14.62 10.72
CA TYR A 73 -5.32 -14.02 9.39
C TYR A 73 -4.00 -13.80 8.67
N TYR A 74 -2.90 -14.31 9.22
CA TYR A 74 -1.56 -14.10 8.66
C TYR A 74 -1.44 -14.48 7.20
N ARG A 75 -0.79 -13.60 6.42
CA ARG A 75 -0.41 -13.84 5.04
C ARG A 75 1.09 -14.07 4.97
N ASP A 76 1.52 -15.19 4.44
CA ASP A 76 2.90 -15.67 4.51
C ASP A 76 3.90 -14.87 3.68
N TYR A 77 3.44 -13.96 2.81
CA TYR A 77 4.36 -13.07 2.10
C TYR A 77 4.91 -11.93 3.00
N PHE A 78 4.35 -11.71 4.18
CA PHE A 78 4.93 -10.84 5.18
C PHE A 78 5.99 -11.59 5.96
N THR A 79 7.25 -11.48 5.55
CA THR A 79 8.35 -12.13 6.23
C THR A 79 9.32 -11.11 6.82
N GLU A 80 10.01 -11.50 7.89
CA GLU A 80 11.03 -10.66 8.49
C GLU A 80 12.10 -10.31 7.46
N GLY A 81 12.51 -9.04 7.43
CA GLY A 81 13.51 -8.55 6.47
C GLY A 81 12.96 -8.24 5.08
N LYS A 82 11.69 -8.49 4.84
CA LYS A 82 11.05 -8.20 3.55
C LYS A 82 11.10 -6.71 3.23
N ARG A 83 11.41 -6.37 1.98
CA ARG A 83 11.26 -4.99 1.51
C ARG A 83 9.79 -4.72 1.23
N ILE A 84 9.19 -3.80 1.96
CA ILE A 84 7.77 -3.48 1.85
C ILE A 84 7.61 -2.03 1.43
N VAL A 85 6.81 -1.79 0.39
CA VAL A 85 6.38 -0.43 0.02
C VAL A 85 4.86 -0.43 0.01
N VAL A 86 4.27 0.45 0.80
CA VAL A 86 2.81 0.60 0.87
C VAL A 86 2.39 1.89 0.16
N PHE A 87 1.20 1.89 -0.42
CA PHE A 87 0.66 3.10 -1.05
C PHE A 87 -0.85 3.21 -0.83
N CYS A 88 -1.30 4.44 -0.87
CA CYS A 88 -2.72 4.79 -0.88
C CYS A 88 -2.98 5.75 -2.05
N ALA A 89 -4.01 6.57 -1.98
CA ALA A 89 -4.33 7.51 -3.07
C ALA A 89 -3.36 8.70 -3.12
N GLY A 90 -3.08 9.33 -1.97
CA GLY A 90 -2.28 10.56 -1.91
C GLY A 90 -1.17 10.59 -0.87
N GLY A 91 -0.88 9.48 -0.21
CA GLY A 91 0.25 9.37 0.71
C GLY A 91 -0.07 9.56 2.20
N GLY A 92 -1.29 9.82 2.57
CA GLY A 92 -1.67 10.01 3.98
C GLY A 92 -1.84 8.70 4.74
N ARG A 93 -2.75 7.87 4.29
CA ARG A 93 -3.00 6.55 4.91
C ARG A 93 -1.76 5.68 4.87
N SER A 94 -0.96 5.76 3.81
CA SER A 94 0.26 4.97 3.67
C SER A 94 1.35 5.40 4.63
N ALA A 95 1.44 6.68 4.97
CA ALA A 95 2.38 7.14 5.99
C ALA A 95 2.06 6.51 7.36
N LEU A 96 0.77 6.49 7.73
CA LEU A 96 0.32 5.84 8.96
C LEU A 96 0.60 4.34 8.93
N ALA A 97 0.31 3.67 7.82
CA ALA A 97 0.57 2.24 7.68
C ALA A 97 2.06 1.91 7.75
N ALA A 98 2.91 2.70 7.11
CA ALA A 98 4.36 2.50 7.17
C ALA A 98 4.88 2.64 8.60
N ARG A 99 4.43 3.66 9.33
CA ARG A 99 4.76 3.82 10.76
C ARG A 99 4.40 2.58 11.54
N ASP A 100 3.19 2.06 11.35
CA ASP A 100 2.68 0.94 12.13
C ASP A 100 3.39 -0.37 11.78
N LEU A 101 3.72 -0.60 10.52
CA LEU A 101 4.52 -1.75 10.12
C LEU A 101 5.93 -1.70 10.72
N LYS A 102 6.55 -0.53 10.74
CA LYS A 102 7.86 -0.36 11.38
C LYS A 102 7.77 -0.66 12.88
N ALA A 103 6.71 -0.20 13.54
CA ALA A 103 6.48 -0.47 14.96
C ALA A 103 6.28 -1.96 15.24
N MET A 104 5.77 -2.73 14.26
CA MET A 104 5.62 -4.17 14.37
C MET A 104 6.95 -4.93 14.24
N GLY A 105 7.99 -4.29 13.74
CA GLY A 105 9.31 -4.90 13.59
C GLY A 105 9.79 -5.08 12.15
N PHE A 106 9.03 -4.62 11.16
CA PHE A 106 9.51 -4.65 9.77
C PHE A 106 10.51 -3.52 9.55
N GLY A 107 11.74 -3.86 9.21
CA GLY A 107 12.86 -2.89 9.17
C GLY A 107 13.06 -2.19 7.82
N ARG A 108 12.41 -2.67 6.76
CA ARG A 108 12.64 -2.18 5.40
C ARG A 108 11.33 -1.68 4.75
N VAL A 109 10.66 -0.77 5.43
CA VAL A 109 9.35 -0.26 5.00
C VAL A 109 9.47 1.16 4.48
N GLY A 110 8.92 1.40 3.29
CA GLY A 110 8.71 2.73 2.74
C GLY A 110 7.28 2.91 2.26
N HIS A 111 6.95 4.10 1.83
CA HIS A 111 5.65 4.34 1.20
C HIS A 111 5.81 5.21 -0.04
N LEU A 112 4.89 5.06 -1.00
CA LEU A 112 4.85 5.87 -2.21
C LEU A 112 4.22 7.23 -1.85
N GLU A 113 5.06 8.24 -1.70
CA GLU A 113 4.66 9.53 -1.15
C GLU A 113 3.56 10.24 -1.96
N PRO A 114 3.64 10.31 -3.32
CA PRO A 114 2.56 10.91 -4.09
C PRO A 114 1.35 9.97 -4.28
N GLY A 115 1.44 8.72 -3.85
CA GLY A 115 0.37 7.74 -3.93
C GLY A 115 0.00 7.32 -5.34
N PHE A 116 -1.10 6.58 -5.44
CA PHE A 116 -1.61 6.10 -6.71
C PHE A 116 -1.96 7.24 -7.67
N ASN A 117 -2.46 8.36 -7.12
CA ASN A 117 -2.78 9.53 -7.95
C ASN A 117 -1.54 10.06 -8.66
N GLY A 118 -0.41 10.17 -7.95
CA GLY A 118 0.85 10.58 -8.55
C GLY A 118 1.40 9.55 -9.53
N TRP A 119 1.26 8.27 -9.21
CA TRP A 119 1.66 7.19 -10.09
C TRP A 119 0.98 7.29 -11.46
N VAL A 120 -0.34 7.45 -11.46
CA VAL A 120 -1.13 7.60 -12.70
C VAL A 120 -0.75 8.87 -13.44
N LYS A 121 -0.61 9.98 -12.73
CA LYS A 121 -0.26 11.27 -13.32
C LYS A 121 1.08 11.22 -14.06
N GLU A 122 2.03 10.45 -13.58
CA GLU A 122 3.34 10.28 -14.20
C GLU A 122 3.37 9.15 -15.24
N GLY A 123 2.24 8.59 -15.58
CA GLY A 123 2.11 7.60 -16.64
C GLY A 123 2.39 6.17 -16.21
N GLY A 124 2.35 5.88 -14.92
CA GLY A 124 2.53 4.50 -14.42
C GLY A 124 1.43 3.56 -14.90
N GLY A 125 1.78 2.29 -15.05
CA GLY A 125 0.82 1.26 -15.49
C GLY A 125 -0.29 1.03 -14.49
N VAL A 126 -1.49 0.73 -14.99
CA VAL A 126 -2.68 0.47 -14.17
C VAL A 126 -3.28 -0.87 -14.55
N GLU A 127 -3.55 -1.70 -13.55
CA GLU A 127 -4.20 -3.00 -13.70
C GLU A 127 -5.66 -2.88 -13.28
N ASP A 128 -6.56 -3.50 -14.05
CA ASP A 128 -7.98 -3.60 -13.70
C ASP A 128 -8.13 -4.63 -12.58
N PHE A 129 -8.24 -4.16 -11.35
CA PHE A 129 -8.31 -5.02 -10.18
C PHE A 129 -9.53 -5.97 -10.22
N ALA A 130 -10.68 -5.46 -10.63
CA ALA A 130 -11.90 -6.27 -10.66
C ALA A 130 -11.82 -7.42 -11.66
N ALA A 131 -11.08 -7.24 -12.76
CA ALA A 131 -10.89 -8.29 -13.77
C ALA A 131 -9.95 -9.39 -13.29
N THR A 132 -8.99 -9.07 -12.40
CA THR A 132 -7.96 -10.02 -11.96
C THR A 132 -8.25 -10.62 -10.59
N SER A 133 -9.10 -9.98 -9.77
CA SER A 133 -9.43 -10.45 -8.43
C SER A 133 -10.48 -11.56 -8.46
N ARG A 134 -10.18 -12.66 -7.78
CA ARG A 134 -11.16 -13.75 -7.63
C ARG A 134 -12.23 -13.45 -6.57
N TRP A 135 -12.03 -12.41 -5.78
CA TRP A 135 -12.93 -12.04 -4.68
C TRP A 135 -13.93 -10.96 -5.04
N VAL A 136 -13.63 -10.19 -6.09
CA VAL A 136 -14.46 -9.06 -6.53
C VAL A 136 -15.28 -9.47 -7.74
N ARG A 137 -16.56 -9.10 -7.75
CA ARG A 137 -17.46 -9.31 -8.88
C ARG A 137 -18.14 -8.00 -9.25
N ARG A 138 -18.23 -7.75 -10.55
CA ARG A 138 -19.02 -6.64 -11.08
C ARG A 138 -20.45 -7.13 -11.30
N ALA A 139 -21.41 -6.18 -11.29
CA ALA A 139 -22.82 -6.51 -11.45
C ALA A 139 -23.10 -7.34 -12.71
N GLU A 140 -22.48 -7.00 -13.83
CA GLU A 140 -22.66 -7.70 -15.09
C GLU A 140 -22.23 -9.17 -15.08
N GLN A 141 -21.49 -9.61 -14.07
CA GLN A 141 -21.05 -11.00 -13.95
C GLN A 141 -22.11 -11.91 -13.37
N TYR A 142 -23.25 -11.34 -12.96
CA TYR A 142 -24.35 -12.08 -12.36
C TYR A 142 -25.56 -12.21 -13.30
N GLU A 143 -25.47 -11.65 -14.49
CA GLU A 143 -26.54 -11.70 -15.49
C GLU A 143 -26.55 -12.98 -16.33
#